data_1d62612a9a0796cd9f3c089aef368440
#
_entry.id   1d62612a9a0796cd9f3c089aef368440
#
_cell.length_a   1.000
_cell.length_b   1.000
_cell.length_c   1.000
_cell.angle_alpha   90.00
_cell.angle_beta   90.00
_cell.angle_gamma   90.00
#
_symmetry.space_group_name_H-M   'P 1'
#
loop_
_entity.id
_entity.type
_entity.pdbx_description
1 polymer ?
#
loop_
_entity_poly.entity_id
_entity_poly.type
_entity_poly.pdbx_seq_one_letter_code
_entity_poly.pdbx_strand_id
1 'polypeptide(L)'
;RGDEVSRKPEQIFDEVARLVEQGVSEIVFVGQNVNAYKYSLSGRLLGLSDLLEVCGSIDGVERIRYTTSHPLEMTDDLIDAYGHVPQLVSHLHLPVQSGSNDILAKMKRNYSREEYIEIINKLLKVRPNIKISSDFIVGFPNETDFDFQQTMDLIEEVKFDASFSFIYSARPGTPASQLEDMVPLEVKKERLYILQKRIDKLQLNYSNDLVNTIQRCLVTGVSKKDVNQLQARTECNRVVNFDFQNINILGKLVDIDITKAYQRSLTGKILNS
;
A
#
# COMPACT_ATOMS: atom_id res chain seq x y z
N ARG A 1 0.91 24.04 -7.57
CA ARG A 1 1.16 23.60 -6.20
C ARG A 1 2.51 24.16 -5.82
N GLY A 2 2.70 24.64 -4.57
CA GLY A 2 3.98 25.16 -4.11
C GLY A 2 5.05 24.06 -3.96
N ASP A 3 6.24 24.47 -3.47
CA ASP A 3 7.35 23.55 -3.21
C ASP A 3 6.99 22.53 -2.12
N GLU A 4 7.53 21.32 -2.22
CA GLU A 4 7.40 20.29 -1.19
C GLU A 4 8.19 20.72 0.06
N VAL A 5 7.54 20.70 1.21
CA VAL A 5 8.14 21.06 2.49
C VAL A 5 8.05 19.89 3.44
N SER A 6 9.19 19.30 3.78
CA SER A 6 9.28 18.25 4.79
C SER A 6 9.20 18.87 6.20
N ARG A 7 8.38 18.29 7.07
CA ARG A 7 8.29 18.68 8.49
C ARG A 7 9.60 18.36 9.21
N LYS A 8 9.91 19.12 10.25
CA LYS A 8 11.08 18.83 11.10
C LYS A 8 10.91 17.48 11.80
N PRO A 9 11.96 16.63 11.81
CA PRO A 9 11.87 15.29 12.41
C PRO A 9 11.50 15.35 13.89
N GLU A 10 12.00 16.31 14.66
CA GLU A 10 11.69 16.45 16.09
C GLU A 10 10.18 16.65 16.32
N GLN A 11 9.53 17.45 15.47
CA GLN A 11 8.08 17.66 15.57
C GLN A 11 7.27 16.39 15.27
N ILE A 12 7.80 15.54 14.39
CA ILE A 12 7.17 14.25 14.08
C ILE A 12 7.33 13.30 15.27
N PHE A 13 8.53 13.22 15.84
CA PHE A 13 8.80 12.37 17.01
C PHE A 13 7.99 12.77 18.23
N ASP A 14 7.91 14.07 18.52
CA ASP A 14 7.09 14.61 19.62
C ASP A 14 5.60 14.31 19.41
N GLU A 15 5.11 14.37 18.17
CA GLU A 15 3.72 14.05 17.85
C GLU A 15 3.46 12.55 18.04
N VAL A 16 4.34 11.68 17.54
CA VAL A 16 4.21 10.22 17.71
C VAL A 16 4.22 9.86 19.19
N ALA A 17 5.17 10.39 19.98
CA ALA A 17 5.22 10.14 21.42
C ALA A 17 3.92 10.53 22.13
N ARG A 18 3.39 11.71 21.87
CA ARG A 18 2.10 12.17 22.44
C ARG A 18 0.91 11.30 22.02
N LEU A 19 0.90 10.79 20.78
CA LEU A 19 -0.16 9.89 20.33
C LEU A 19 -0.10 8.55 21.06
N VAL A 20 1.11 8.03 21.27
CA VAL A 20 1.32 6.78 22.05
C VAL A 20 0.87 6.95 23.49
N GLU A 21 1.17 8.07 24.16
CA GLU A 21 0.68 8.40 25.51
C GLU A 21 -0.86 8.39 25.58
N GLN A 22 -1.55 8.67 24.46
CA GLN A 22 -3.01 8.59 24.35
C GLN A 22 -3.52 7.19 23.98
N GLY A 23 -2.64 6.20 23.89
CA GLY A 23 -2.97 4.80 23.61
C GLY A 23 -3.02 4.44 22.10
N VAL A 24 -2.47 5.29 21.22
CA VAL A 24 -2.35 4.97 19.79
C VAL A 24 -1.20 3.96 19.60
N SER A 25 -1.46 2.86 18.90
CA SER A 25 -0.48 1.80 18.63
C SER A 25 -0.08 1.68 17.16
N GLU A 26 -0.85 2.23 16.22
CA GLU A 26 -0.49 2.27 14.79
C GLU A 26 -0.33 3.72 14.31
N ILE A 27 0.82 4.02 13.72
CA ILE A 27 1.15 5.31 13.12
C ILE A 27 1.09 5.19 11.60
N VAL A 28 0.40 6.13 10.93
CA VAL A 28 0.33 6.18 9.47
C VAL A 28 0.92 7.50 8.98
N PHE A 29 2.06 7.44 8.29
CA PHE A 29 2.62 8.61 7.62
C PHE A 29 1.85 8.90 6.32
N VAL A 30 1.41 10.12 6.17
CA VAL A 30 0.63 10.60 5.02
C VAL A 30 1.24 11.88 4.44
N GLY A 31 1.12 12.03 3.12
CA GLY A 31 1.63 13.19 2.40
C GLY A 31 1.33 13.08 0.91
N GLN A 32 1.92 13.97 0.09
CA GLN A 32 1.77 13.89 -1.37
C GLN A 32 2.74 12.87 -2.00
N ASN A 33 3.95 12.76 -1.45
CA ASN A 33 4.97 11.79 -1.82
C ASN A 33 5.78 11.49 -0.55
N VAL A 34 5.30 10.53 0.25
CA VAL A 34 5.81 10.30 1.61
C VAL A 34 7.25 9.78 1.58
N ASN A 35 7.58 8.89 0.64
CA ASN A 35 8.92 8.34 0.55
C ASN A 35 9.97 9.30 -0.04
N ALA A 36 9.54 10.48 -0.52
CA ALA A 36 10.46 11.58 -0.87
C ALA A 36 10.84 12.47 0.32
N TYR A 37 10.41 12.14 1.54
CA TYR A 37 10.79 12.91 2.73
C TYR A 37 12.29 13.10 2.80
N LYS A 38 12.72 14.37 2.89
CA LYS A 38 14.13 14.76 3.03
C LYS A 38 14.22 15.97 3.96
N TYR A 39 15.05 15.87 5.00
CA TYR A 39 15.29 16.97 5.93
C TYR A 39 16.78 17.09 6.27
N SER A 40 17.35 18.29 6.11
CA SER A 40 18.76 18.52 6.48
C SER A 40 18.86 18.89 7.95
N LEU A 41 19.51 18.06 8.74
CA LEU A 41 19.75 18.27 10.16
C LEU A 41 21.25 18.24 10.43
N SER A 42 21.81 19.37 10.85
CA SER A 42 23.26 19.50 11.20
C SER A 42 24.22 18.96 10.12
N GLY A 43 23.88 19.18 8.85
CA GLY A 43 24.69 18.73 7.71
C GLY A 43 24.47 17.27 7.26
N ARG A 44 23.62 16.51 7.97
CA ARG A 44 23.16 15.18 7.54
C ARG A 44 21.78 15.32 6.87
N LEU A 45 21.59 14.66 5.73
CA LEU A 45 20.30 14.52 5.08
C LEU A 45 19.58 13.30 5.64
N LEU A 46 18.44 13.53 6.29
CA LEU A 46 17.55 12.48 6.81
C LEU A 46 16.49 12.14 5.76
N GLY A 47 16.23 10.85 5.57
CA GLY A 47 15.18 10.29 4.71
C GLY A 47 14.00 9.74 5.51
N LEU A 48 13.06 9.12 4.79
CA LEU A 48 11.93 8.42 5.44
C LEU A 48 12.43 7.24 6.29
N SER A 49 13.45 6.50 5.85
CA SER A 49 14.07 5.40 6.62
C SER A 49 14.46 5.82 8.03
N ASP A 50 15.15 6.98 8.18
CA ASP A 50 15.51 7.52 9.50
C ASP A 50 14.27 7.78 10.38
N LEU A 51 13.18 8.30 9.80
CA LEU A 51 11.93 8.51 10.56
C LEU A 51 11.30 7.20 11.01
N LEU A 52 11.29 6.18 10.13
CA LEU A 52 10.71 4.87 10.44
C LEU A 52 11.47 4.18 11.57
N GLU A 53 12.81 4.25 11.54
CA GLU A 53 13.68 3.68 12.60
C GLU A 53 13.44 4.35 13.95
N VAL A 54 13.48 5.69 14.00
CA VAL A 54 13.30 6.43 15.26
C VAL A 54 11.88 6.26 15.78
N CYS A 55 10.84 6.41 14.93
CA CYS A 55 9.46 6.24 15.37
C CYS A 55 9.19 4.78 15.79
N GLY A 56 9.79 3.78 15.13
CA GLY A 56 9.69 2.38 15.50
C GLY A 56 10.33 2.05 16.84
N SER A 57 11.31 2.83 17.27
CA SER A 57 11.97 2.67 18.58
C SER A 57 11.20 3.31 19.75
N ILE A 58 10.16 4.11 19.49
CA ILE A 58 9.31 4.70 20.53
C ILE A 58 8.48 3.59 21.18
N ASP A 59 8.64 3.41 22.50
CA ASP A 59 7.89 2.40 23.26
C ASP A 59 6.37 2.65 23.13
N GLY A 60 5.61 1.59 22.79
CA GLY A 60 4.18 1.65 22.52
C GLY A 60 3.81 1.82 21.04
N VAL A 61 4.73 2.14 20.14
CA VAL A 61 4.51 2.04 18.68
C VAL A 61 4.61 0.57 18.28
N GLU A 62 3.48 -0.03 17.92
CA GLU A 62 3.43 -1.43 17.51
C GLU A 62 3.38 -1.60 15.99
N ARG A 63 2.87 -0.60 15.25
CA ARG A 63 2.82 -0.61 13.79
C ARG A 63 3.10 0.75 13.19
N ILE A 64 3.82 0.72 12.09
CA ILE A 64 4.05 1.88 11.22
C ILE A 64 3.65 1.52 9.81
N ARG A 65 2.96 2.45 9.15
CA ARG A 65 2.65 2.36 7.72
C ARG A 65 2.80 3.74 7.08
N TYR A 66 3.02 3.77 5.78
CA TYR A 66 2.98 5.00 5.00
C TYR A 66 2.23 4.78 3.69
N THR A 67 1.75 5.86 3.10
CA THR A 67 0.98 5.86 1.85
C THR A 67 1.53 6.91 0.89
N THR A 68 1.07 6.86 -0.37
CA THR A 68 1.48 7.85 -1.39
C THR A 68 2.97 7.80 -1.67
N SER A 69 3.42 6.64 -2.16
CA SER A 69 4.81 6.36 -2.51
C SER A 69 5.06 6.53 -4.02
N HIS A 70 6.30 6.83 -4.37
CA HIS A 70 6.76 6.87 -5.77
C HIS A 70 7.93 5.88 -5.96
N PRO A 71 7.95 5.09 -7.07
CA PRO A 71 9.00 4.10 -7.29
C PRO A 71 10.42 4.66 -7.25
N LEU A 72 10.66 5.85 -7.82
CA LEU A 72 11.98 6.50 -7.82
C LEU A 72 12.51 6.89 -6.43
N GLU A 73 11.64 7.01 -5.45
CA GLU A 73 12.01 7.35 -4.08
C GLU A 73 12.10 6.11 -3.16
N MET A 74 12.07 4.90 -3.75
CA MET A 74 12.35 3.65 -3.05
C MET A 74 13.85 3.42 -3.01
N THR A 75 14.52 4.17 -2.14
CA THR A 75 15.98 4.08 -1.92
C THR A 75 16.37 2.76 -1.23
N ASP A 76 17.63 2.34 -1.38
CA ASP A 76 18.08 1.06 -0.78
C ASP A 76 17.96 1.08 0.75
N ASP A 77 18.25 2.22 1.41
CA ASP A 77 18.04 2.38 2.86
C ASP A 77 16.57 2.26 3.29
N LEU A 78 15.63 2.76 2.48
CA LEU A 78 14.20 2.58 2.75
C LEU A 78 13.75 1.11 2.53
N ILE A 79 14.32 0.44 1.54
CA ILE A 79 14.08 -1.00 1.32
C ILE A 79 14.66 -1.81 2.49
N ASP A 80 15.87 -1.50 2.93
CA ASP A 80 16.51 -2.17 4.06
C ASP A 80 15.74 -1.98 5.37
N ALA A 81 15.06 -0.82 5.56
CA ALA A 81 14.20 -0.57 6.72
C ALA A 81 13.10 -1.64 6.85
N TYR A 82 12.57 -2.18 5.75
CA TYR A 82 11.64 -3.31 5.80
C TYR A 82 12.27 -4.57 6.40
N GLY A 83 13.60 -4.73 6.32
CA GLY A 83 14.32 -5.86 6.89
C GLY A 83 14.56 -5.76 8.39
N HIS A 84 14.75 -4.55 8.94
CA HIS A 84 15.20 -4.37 10.31
C HIS A 84 14.28 -3.53 11.21
N VAL A 85 13.24 -2.87 10.67
CA VAL A 85 12.22 -2.18 11.48
C VAL A 85 11.00 -3.11 11.64
N PRO A 86 10.85 -3.80 12.76
CA PRO A 86 9.79 -4.80 12.94
C PRO A 86 8.38 -4.18 12.97
N GLN A 87 8.26 -2.92 13.38
CA GLN A 87 7.00 -2.17 13.41
C GLN A 87 6.51 -1.80 12.01
N LEU A 88 7.40 -1.72 11.02
CA LEU A 88 7.01 -1.42 9.64
C LEU A 88 6.23 -2.60 9.07
N VAL A 89 4.98 -2.36 8.72
CA VAL A 89 4.04 -3.41 8.27
C VAL A 89 4.52 -4.10 6.98
N SER A 90 4.22 -5.38 6.84
CA SER A 90 4.51 -6.17 5.62
C SER A 90 3.51 -5.86 4.49
N HIS A 91 3.34 -4.57 4.22
CA HIS A 91 2.48 -4.06 3.15
C HIS A 91 3.03 -2.74 2.63
N LEU A 92 3.14 -2.63 1.30
CA LEU A 92 3.53 -1.40 0.63
C LEU A 92 2.54 -1.08 -0.49
N HIS A 93 2.08 0.17 -0.55
CA HIS A 93 1.37 0.71 -1.71
C HIS A 93 2.36 1.46 -2.59
N LEU A 94 2.67 0.91 -3.77
CA LEU A 94 3.64 1.46 -4.72
C LEU A 94 3.03 1.56 -6.12
N PRO A 95 2.48 2.73 -6.49
CA PRO A 95 1.82 2.94 -7.77
C PRO A 95 2.77 2.81 -8.97
N VAL A 96 2.55 1.81 -9.84
CA VAL A 96 3.31 1.64 -11.08
C VAL A 96 2.67 2.34 -12.28
N GLN A 97 1.37 2.45 -12.31
CA GLN A 97 0.52 3.07 -13.32
C GLN A 97 0.34 2.24 -14.61
N SER A 98 1.39 1.65 -15.18
CA SER A 98 1.36 0.81 -16.38
C SER A 98 2.53 -0.19 -16.36
N GLY A 99 2.39 -1.31 -17.05
CA GLY A 99 3.47 -2.26 -17.31
C GLY A 99 4.20 -2.03 -18.63
N SER A 100 3.79 -1.04 -19.44
CA SER A 100 4.43 -0.68 -20.69
C SER A 100 5.38 0.51 -20.49
N ASN A 101 6.65 0.35 -20.89
CA ASN A 101 7.64 1.42 -20.85
C ASN A 101 7.23 2.60 -21.74
N ASP A 102 6.62 2.34 -22.89
CA ASP A 102 6.12 3.38 -23.79
C ASP A 102 5.01 4.23 -23.12
N ILE A 103 4.09 3.57 -22.43
CA ILE A 103 3.02 4.26 -21.69
C ILE A 103 3.58 5.01 -20.50
N LEU A 104 4.49 4.41 -19.73
CA LEU A 104 5.17 5.07 -18.61
C LEU A 104 5.89 6.35 -19.08
N ALA A 105 6.62 6.30 -20.18
CA ALA A 105 7.29 7.46 -20.76
C ALA A 105 6.29 8.56 -21.17
N LYS A 106 5.17 8.20 -21.81
CA LYS A 106 4.08 9.13 -22.16
C LYS A 106 3.40 9.73 -20.94
N MET A 107 3.31 8.99 -19.84
CA MET A 107 2.82 9.46 -18.54
C MET A 107 3.83 10.33 -17.78
N LYS A 108 5.04 10.56 -18.35
CA LYS A 108 6.16 11.26 -17.67
C LYS A 108 6.61 10.54 -16.40
N ARG A 109 6.56 9.22 -16.39
CA ARG A 109 7.17 8.40 -15.35
C ARG A 109 8.62 8.13 -15.75
N ASN A 110 9.56 8.55 -14.88
CA ASN A 110 10.99 8.47 -15.16
C ASN A 110 11.60 7.15 -14.64
N TYR A 111 10.84 6.07 -14.72
CA TYR A 111 11.28 4.71 -14.40
C TYR A 111 10.71 3.74 -15.43
N SER A 112 11.39 2.62 -15.61
CA SER A 112 10.97 1.52 -16.45
C SER A 112 10.24 0.43 -15.64
N ARG A 113 9.58 -0.48 -16.35
CA ARG A 113 9.01 -1.72 -15.78
C ARG A 113 10.08 -2.55 -15.07
N GLU A 114 11.25 -2.67 -15.68
CA GLU A 114 12.37 -3.47 -15.19
C GLU A 114 12.91 -2.90 -13.87
N GLU A 115 13.08 -1.59 -13.75
CA GLU A 115 13.48 -0.91 -12.52
C GLU A 115 12.42 -1.10 -11.42
N TYR A 116 11.14 -1.05 -11.78
CA TYR A 116 10.07 -1.33 -10.81
C TYR A 116 10.14 -2.78 -10.28
N ILE A 117 10.33 -3.76 -11.18
CA ILE A 117 10.48 -5.18 -10.80
C ILE A 117 11.71 -5.38 -9.92
N GLU A 118 12.81 -4.69 -10.20
CA GLU A 118 14.03 -4.76 -9.36
C GLU A 118 13.75 -4.26 -7.93
N ILE A 119 13.01 -3.16 -7.76
CA ILE A 119 12.59 -2.67 -6.45
C ILE A 119 11.76 -3.73 -5.71
N ILE A 120 10.78 -4.34 -6.40
CA ILE A 120 9.95 -5.39 -5.80
C ILE A 120 10.80 -6.61 -5.39
N ASN A 121 11.75 -7.02 -6.21
CA ASN A 121 12.64 -8.15 -5.91
C ASN A 121 13.54 -7.85 -4.70
N LYS A 122 14.07 -6.63 -4.57
CA LYS A 122 14.81 -6.20 -3.38
C LYS A 122 13.94 -6.24 -2.13
N LEU A 123 12.71 -5.73 -2.20
CA LEU A 123 11.73 -5.78 -1.09
C LEU A 123 11.41 -7.22 -0.67
N LEU A 124 11.15 -8.11 -1.63
CA LEU A 124 10.87 -9.53 -1.36
C LEU A 124 12.07 -10.26 -0.76
N LYS A 125 13.30 -9.83 -1.07
CA LYS A 125 14.52 -10.39 -0.48
C LYS A 125 14.66 -10.03 1.01
N VAL A 126 14.33 -8.80 1.41
CA VAL A 126 14.44 -8.34 2.81
C VAL A 126 13.20 -8.67 3.63
N ARG A 127 12.01 -8.70 3.00
CA ARG A 127 10.72 -9.04 3.62
C ARG A 127 9.90 -9.98 2.71
N PRO A 128 10.14 -11.33 2.73
CA PRO A 128 9.54 -12.28 1.78
C PRO A 128 8.00 -12.30 1.78
N ASN A 129 7.37 -11.95 2.90
CA ASN A 129 5.91 -11.96 3.05
C ASN A 129 5.24 -10.62 2.74
N ILE A 130 6.00 -9.60 2.28
CA ILE A 130 5.45 -8.29 1.98
C ILE A 130 4.37 -8.38 0.90
N LYS A 131 3.28 -7.66 1.10
CA LYS A 131 2.19 -7.54 0.12
C LYS A 131 2.28 -6.19 -0.58
N ILE A 132 2.23 -6.22 -1.90
CA ILE A 132 2.34 -5.02 -2.73
C ILE A 132 0.97 -4.68 -3.29
N SER A 133 0.53 -3.45 -3.10
CA SER A 133 -0.62 -2.88 -3.80
C SER A 133 -0.16 -1.76 -4.74
N SER A 134 -0.92 -1.50 -5.78
CA SER A 134 -0.53 -0.54 -6.81
C SER A 134 -1.72 0.19 -7.40
N ASP A 135 -1.45 1.23 -8.19
CA ASP A 135 -2.44 1.88 -9.05
C ASP A 135 -2.16 1.53 -10.51
N PHE A 136 -3.24 1.37 -11.28
CA PHE A 136 -3.17 1.16 -12.73
C PHE A 136 -4.10 2.13 -13.45
N ILE A 137 -3.62 2.66 -14.57
CA ILE A 137 -4.41 3.44 -15.52
C ILE A 137 -4.42 2.69 -16.84
N VAL A 138 -5.61 2.31 -17.31
CA VAL A 138 -5.82 1.66 -18.62
C VAL A 138 -6.43 2.62 -19.62
N GLY A 139 -6.21 2.37 -20.90
CA GLY A 139 -6.75 3.20 -21.97
C GLY A 139 -6.14 4.60 -21.98
N PHE A 140 -4.86 4.73 -21.64
CA PHE A 140 -4.10 5.96 -21.85
C PHE A 140 -4.06 6.27 -23.36
N PRO A 141 -4.02 7.54 -23.80
CA PRO A 141 -4.00 7.88 -25.23
C PRO A 141 -2.95 7.06 -25.99
N ASN A 142 -3.41 6.42 -27.07
CA ASN A 142 -2.60 5.53 -27.92
C ASN A 142 -2.03 4.27 -27.22
N GLU A 143 -2.61 3.81 -26.13
CA GLU A 143 -2.30 2.51 -25.55
C GLU A 143 -2.74 1.40 -26.52
N THR A 144 -1.80 0.59 -26.99
CA THR A 144 -2.06 -0.56 -27.86
C THR A 144 -2.47 -1.80 -27.06
N ASP A 145 -2.91 -2.86 -27.74
CA ASP A 145 -3.16 -4.16 -27.08
C ASP A 145 -1.86 -4.77 -26.55
N PHE A 146 -0.74 -4.51 -27.22
CA PHE A 146 0.57 -4.95 -26.73
C PHE A 146 0.96 -4.22 -25.44
N ASP A 147 0.71 -2.92 -25.31
CA ASP A 147 0.97 -2.16 -24.08
C ASP A 147 0.11 -2.67 -22.92
N PHE A 148 -1.17 -2.94 -23.21
CA PHE A 148 -2.06 -3.52 -22.20
C PHE A 148 -1.60 -4.94 -21.78
N GLN A 149 -1.17 -5.77 -22.73
CA GLN A 149 -0.62 -7.09 -22.43
C GLN A 149 0.62 -6.99 -21.52
N GLN A 150 1.54 -6.06 -21.77
CA GLN A 150 2.68 -5.83 -20.88
C GLN A 150 2.25 -5.46 -19.46
N THR A 151 1.15 -4.73 -19.30
CA THR A 151 0.57 -4.43 -17.97
C THR A 151 0.03 -5.70 -17.32
N MET A 152 -0.64 -6.57 -18.08
CA MET A 152 -1.11 -7.86 -17.56
C MET A 152 0.05 -8.79 -17.20
N ASP A 153 1.12 -8.82 -17.99
CA ASP A 153 2.33 -9.61 -17.71
C ASP A 153 3.02 -9.13 -16.43
N LEU A 154 3.09 -7.80 -16.19
CA LEU A 154 3.61 -7.26 -14.93
C LEU A 154 2.75 -7.71 -13.72
N ILE A 155 1.41 -7.75 -13.87
CA ILE A 155 0.51 -8.23 -12.82
C ILE A 155 0.77 -9.70 -12.50
N GLU A 156 1.03 -10.53 -13.51
CA GLU A 156 1.36 -11.95 -13.30
C GLU A 156 2.72 -12.15 -12.62
N GLU A 157 3.69 -11.30 -12.95
CA GLU A 157 5.04 -11.38 -12.40
C GLU A 157 5.09 -10.92 -10.94
N VAL A 158 4.55 -9.74 -10.64
CA VAL A 158 4.58 -9.14 -9.29
C VAL A 158 3.53 -9.76 -8.37
N LYS A 159 2.39 -10.22 -8.92
CA LYS A 159 1.26 -10.79 -8.16
C LYS A 159 0.73 -9.80 -7.11
N PHE A 160 0.30 -8.63 -7.54
CA PHE A 160 -0.22 -7.61 -6.64
C PHE A 160 -1.35 -8.12 -5.75
N ASP A 161 -1.30 -7.72 -4.48
CA ASP A 161 -2.29 -8.08 -3.47
C ASP A 161 -3.62 -7.31 -3.63
N ALA A 162 -3.53 -6.06 -4.10
CA ALA A 162 -4.67 -5.20 -4.39
C ALA A 162 -4.28 -4.14 -5.42
N SER A 163 -5.26 -3.55 -6.08
CA SER A 163 -5.03 -2.36 -6.90
C SER A 163 -6.21 -1.39 -6.84
N PHE A 164 -5.88 -0.11 -7.06
CA PHE A 164 -6.84 0.88 -7.52
C PHE A 164 -6.62 1.08 -9.03
N SER A 165 -7.64 0.77 -9.82
CA SER A 165 -7.51 0.73 -11.28
C SER A 165 -8.56 1.60 -11.93
N PHE A 166 -8.14 2.43 -12.87
CA PHE A 166 -8.95 3.49 -13.46
C PHE A 166 -8.80 3.50 -14.98
N ILE A 167 -9.88 3.89 -15.67
CA ILE A 167 -9.77 4.34 -17.05
C ILE A 167 -9.11 5.71 -17.04
N TYR A 168 -8.18 5.93 -17.98
CA TYR A 168 -7.60 7.26 -18.18
C TYR A 168 -8.69 8.32 -18.34
N SER A 169 -8.55 9.41 -17.62
CA SER A 169 -9.40 10.60 -17.72
C SER A 169 -8.51 11.82 -17.92
N ALA A 170 -8.71 12.53 -19.01
CA ALA A 170 -7.94 13.73 -19.34
C ALA A 170 -8.13 14.80 -18.27
N ARG A 171 -7.02 15.31 -17.73
CA ARG A 171 -7.04 16.42 -16.77
C ARG A 171 -6.59 17.69 -17.47
N PRO A 172 -7.40 18.77 -17.47
CA PRO A 172 -7.03 20.05 -18.07
C PRO A 172 -5.66 20.52 -17.58
N GLY A 173 -4.84 21.05 -18.52
CA GLY A 173 -3.51 21.58 -18.20
C GLY A 173 -2.40 20.53 -18.09
N THR A 174 -2.68 19.25 -18.32
CA THR A 174 -1.63 18.22 -18.40
C THR A 174 -1.21 17.98 -19.85
N PRO A 175 0.07 17.64 -20.14
CA PRO A 175 0.51 17.28 -21.49
C PRO A 175 -0.32 16.13 -22.09
N ALA A 176 -0.71 15.16 -21.27
CA ALA A 176 -1.52 14.01 -21.71
C ALA A 176 -2.92 14.43 -22.21
N SER A 177 -3.48 15.54 -21.71
CA SER A 177 -4.79 16.05 -22.19
C SER A 177 -4.76 16.61 -23.61
N GLN A 178 -3.56 16.82 -24.16
CA GLN A 178 -3.36 17.33 -25.53
C GLN A 178 -3.12 16.17 -26.52
N LEU A 179 -2.96 14.94 -26.03
CA LEU A 179 -2.79 13.78 -26.89
C LEU A 179 -4.14 13.39 -27.50
N GLU A 180 -4.13 13.06 -28.78
CA GLU A 180 -5.29 12.46 -29.44
C GLU A 180 -5.56 11.09 -28.83
N ASP A 181 -6.80 10.91 -28.35
CA ASP A 181 -7.20 9.67 -27.69
C ASP A 181 -7.95 8.77 -28.67
N MET A 182 -7.21 7.87 -29.32
CA MET A 182 -7.72 6.94 -30.33
C MET A 182 -8.29 5.64 -29.73
N VAL A 183 -8.18 5.42 -28.39
CA VAL A 183 -8.67 4.18 -27.77
C VAL A 183 -10.17 4.29 -27.50
N PRO A 184 -11.02 3.46 -28.13
CA PRO A 184 -12.46 3.49 -27.92
C PRO A 184 -12.83 3.24 -26.45
N LEU A 185 -13.87 3.90 -25.95
CA LEU A 185 -14.30 3.75 -24.55
C LEU A 185 -14.65 2.30 -24.20
N GLU A 186 -15.23 1.56 -25.12
CA GLU A 186 -15.58 0.15 -24.87
C GLU A 186 -14.30 -0.71 -24.68
N VAL A 187 -13.25 -0.47 -25.43
CA VAL A 187 -11.95 -1.13 -25.24
C VAL A 187 -11.36 -0.78 -23.87
N LYS A 188 -11.44 0.47 -23.47
CA LYS A 188 -10.97 0.90 -22.13
C LYS A 188 -11.72 0.21 -21.00
N LYS A 189 -13.04 0.09 -21.13
CA LYS A 189 -13.90 -0.62 -20.14
C LYS A 189 -13.56 -2.11 -20.08
N GLU A 190 -13.35 -2.73 -21.24
CA GLU A 190 -12.97 -4.14 -21.32
C GLU A 190 -11.60 -4.38 -20.66
N ARG A 191 -10.58 -3.58 -20.99
CA ARG A 191 -9.26 -3.65 -20.36
C ARG A 191 -9.34 -3.48 -18.83
N LEU A 192 -10.12 -2.50 -18.35
CA LEU A 192 -10.31 -2.30 -16.92
C LEU A 192 -10.95 -3.53 -16.27
N TYR A 193 -11.99 -4.09 -16.88
CA TYR A 193 -12.67 -5.28 -16.38
C TYR A 193 -11.73 -6.48 -16.30
N ILE A 194 -10.95 -6.76 -17.36
CA ILE A 194 -9.98 -7.86 -17.40
C ILE A 194 -8.96 -7.70 -16.28
N LEU A 195 -8.38 -6.50 -16.14
CA LEU A 195 -7.38 -6.20 -15.13
C LEU A 195 -7.94 -6.38 -13.72
N GLN A 196 -9.10 -5.78 -13.42
CA GLN A 196 -9.74 -5.87 -12.10
C GLN A 196 -10.08 -7.32 -11.75
N LYS A 197 -10.63 -8.08 -12.67
CA LYS A 197 -10.95 -9.50 -12.47
C LYS A 197 -9.69 -10.31 -12.14
N ARG A 198 -8.55 -10.00 -12.77
CA ARG A 198 -7.29 -10.68 -12.47
C ARG A 198 -6.77 -10.35 -11.08
N ILE A 199 -6.75 -9.08 -10.71
CA ILE A 199 -6.34 -8.62 -9.36
C ILE A 199 -7.28 -9.22 -8.29
N ASP A 200 -8.58 -9.19 -8.51
CA ASP A 200 -9.56 -9.77 -7.57
C ASP A 200 -9.28 -11.25 -7.29
N LYS A 201 -8.88 -12.01 -8.33
CA LYS A 201 -8.49 -13.41 -8.18
C LYS A 201 -7.21 -13.57 -7.35
N LEU A 202 -6.19 -12.74 -7.58
CA LEU A 202 -4.96 -12.74 -6.79
C LEU A 202 -5.25 -12.39 -5.32
N GLN A 203 -6.03 -11.34 -5.08
CA GLN A 203 -6.42 -10.91 -3.74
C GLN A 203 -7.17 -12.01 -2.98
N LEU A 204 -8.10 -12.71 -3.66
CA LEU A 204 -8.85 -13.81 -3.04
C LEU A 204 -7.92 -14.99 -2.70
N ASN A 205 -6.96 -15.33 -3.57
CA ASN A 205 -5.97 -16.37 -3.29
C ASN A 205 -5.18 -16.03 -2.01
N TYR A 206 -4.60 -14.81 -1.93
CA TYR A 206 -3.91 -14.37 -0.72
C TYR A 206 -4.79 -14.34 0.53
N SER A 207 -6.08 -14.04 0.36
CA SER A 207 -7.03 -14.10 1.49
C SER A 207 -7.27 -15.54 1.94
N ASN A 208 -7.36 -16.49 1.01
CA ASN A 208 -7.51 -17.91 1.29
C ASN A 208 -6.27 -18.49 2.00
N ASP A 209 -5.06 -18.04 1.61
CA ASP A 209 -3.81 -18.46 2.24
C ASP A 209 -3.73 -18.06 3.72
N LEU A 210 -4.52 -17.09 4.17
CA LEU A 210 -4.62 -16.69 5.57
C LEU A 210 -5.58 -17.56 6.38
N VAL A 211 -6.44 -18.37 5.75
CA VAL A 211 -7.37 -19.26 6.47
C VAL A 211 -6.58 -20.31 7.24
N ASN A 212 -7.00 -20.57 8.49
CA ASN A 212 -6.31 -21.41 9.48
C ASN A 212 -4.93 -20.87 9.91
N THR A 213 -4.73 -19.56 9.81
CA THR A 213 -3.55 -18.88 10.37
C THR A 213 -3.97 -17.87 11.44
N ILE A 214 -3.09 -17.63 12.38
CA ILE A 214 -3.25 -16.59 13.40
C ILE A 214 -2.72 -15.28 12.81
N GLN A 215 -3.57 -14.24 12.83
CA GLN A 215 -3.20 -12.91 12.37
C GLN A 215 -3.30 -11.92 13.53
N ARG A 216 -2.21 -11.18 13.78
CA ARG A 216 -2.25 -10.05 14.69
C ARG A 216 -2.97 -8.89 14.03
N CYS A 217 -4.09 -8.45 14.59
CA CYS A 217 -5.01 -7.51 13.96
C CYS A 217 -5.27 -6.29 14.87
N LEU A 218 -5.29 -5.09 14.31
CA LEU A 218 -5.70 -3.87 15.00
C LEU A 218 -7.22 -3.77 14.98
N VAL A 219 -7.86 -3.70 16.14
CA VAL A 219 -9.32 -3.52 16.26
C VAL A 219 -9.68 -2.06 15.95
N THR A 220 -10.44 -1.84 14.88
CA THR A 220 -10.72 -0.50 14.35
C THR A 220 -12.12 0.02 14.63
N GLY A 221 -13.03 -0.84 15.09
CA GLY A 221 -14.40 -0.42 15.38
C GLY A 221 -15.43 -1.55 15.31
N VAL A 222 -16.69 -1.19 15.37
CA VAL A 222 -17.81 -2.10 15.13
C VAL A 222 -17.90 -2.42 13.64
N SER A 223 -18.21 -3.66 13.28
CA SER A 223 -18.39 -4.09 11.91
C SER A 223 -19.53 -3.30 11.24
N LYS A 224 -19.28 -2.85 9.99
CA LYS A 224 -20.32 -2.14 9.21
C LYS A 224 -21.46 -3.04 8.74
N LYS A 225 -21.27 -4.37 8.80
CA LYS A 225 -22.25 -5.36 8.33
C LYS A 225 -23.07 -5.97 9.43
N ASP A 226 -22.49 -6.07 10.63
CA ASP A 226 -23.15 -6.69 11.78
C ASP A 226 -22.71 -5.97 13.07
N VAL A 227 -23.66 -5.37 13.76
CA VAL A 227 -23.41 -4.61 15.01
C VAL A 227 -22.95 -5.50 16.17
N ASN A 228 -23.14 -6.82 16.06
CA ASN A 228 -22.66 -7.79 17.05
C ASN A 228 -21.22 -8.23 16.82
N GLN A 229 -20.57 -7.70 15.77
CA GLN A 229 -19.20 -8.00 15.42
C GLN A 229 -18.31 -6.77 15.51
N LEU A 230 -17.06 -6.97 15.91
CA LEU A 230 -15.99 -5.99 15.71
C LEU A 230 -15.29 -6.21 14.38
N GLN A 231 -14.72 -5.13 13.89
CA GLN A 231 -13.85 -5.10 12.74
C GLN A 231 -12.43 -4.82 13.17
N ALA A 232 -11.48 -5.62 12.67
CA ALA A 232 -10.06 -5.38 12.82
C ALA A 232 -9.36 -5.35 11.46
N ARG A 233 -8.09 -4.95 11.46
CA ARG A 233 -7.24 -4.97 10.27
C ARG A 233 -5.97 -5.75 10.50
N THR A 234 -5.68 -6.66 9.57
CA THR A 234 -4.40 -7.36 9.51
C THR A 234 -3.25 -6.40 9.17
N GLU A 235 -2.03 -6.86 9.30
CA GLU A 235 -0.84 -6.12 8.88
C GLU A 235 -0.89 -5.75 7.37
N CYS A 236 -1.35 -6.65 6.52
CA CYS A 236 -1.57 -6.40 5.09
C CYS A 236 -2.89 -5.65 4.78
N ASN A 237 -3.48 -4.99 5.79
CA ASN A 237 -4.64 -4.11 5.68
C ASN A 237 -5.98 -4.79 5.33
N ARG A 238 -6.10 -6.12 5.45
CA ARG A 238 -7.37 -6.82 5.26
C ARG A 238 -8.31 -6.63 6.43
N VAL A 239 -9.58 -6.44 6.11
CA VAL A 239 -10.65 -6.38 7.11
C VAL A 239 -10.94 -7.78 7.64
N VAL A 240 -10.95 -7.92 8.97
CA VAL A 240 -11.37 -9.13 9.67
C VAL A 240 -12.58 -8.79 10.53
N ASN A 241 -13.69 -9.51 10.36
CA ASN A 241 -14.85 -9.41 11.25
C ASN A 241 -14.85 -10.60 12.20
N PHE A 242 -15.16 -10.36 13.47
CA PHE A 242 -15.19 -11.39 14.52
C PHE A 242 -16.17 -11.03 15.62
N ASP A 243 -16.73 -12.05 16.26
CA ASP A 243 -17.64 -11.88 17.40
C ASP A 243 -16.86 -11.40 18.63
N PHE A 244 -17.47 -10.55 19.44
CA PHE A 244 -16.83 -10.00 20.62
C PHE A 244 -17.74 -10.09 21.85
N GLN A 245 -17.12 -10.21 23.01
CA GLN A 245 -17.81 -10.15 24.31
C GLN A 245 -17.58 -8.82 25.03
N ASN A 246 -16.53 -8.06 24.63
CA ASN A 246 -16.13 -6.83 25.28
C ASN A 246 -15.60 -5.81 24.26
N ILE A 247 -16.14 -4.59 24.30
CA ILE A 247 -15.76 -3.49 23.42
C ILE A 247 -14.45 -2.78 23.84
N ASN A 248 -13.95 -3.05 25.05
CA ASN A 248 -12.74 -2.38 25.59
C ASN A 248 -11.43 -2.74 24.87
N ILE A 249 -11.52 -3.51 23.77
CA ILE A 249 -10.38 -3.86 22.91
C ILE A 249 -10.25 -2.94 21.68
N LEU A 250 -11.07 -1.91 21.53
CA LEU A 250 -10.92 -0.94 20.45
C LEU A 250 -9.55 -0.26 20.53
N GLY A 251 -8.90 -0.12 19.38
CA GLY A 251 -7.55 0.45 19.26
C GLY A 251 -6.43 -0.50 19.68
N LYS A 252 -6.73 -1.70 20.16
CA LYS A 252 -5.72 -2.69 20.57
C LYS A 252 -5.41 -3.66 19.45
N LEU A 253 -4.18 -4.19 19.49
CA LEU A 253 -3.77 -5.33 18.69
C LEU A 253 -4.16 -6.63 19.38
N VAL A 254 -4.85 -7.49 18.65
CA VAL A 254 -5.32 -8.80 19.11
C VAL A 254 -4.96 -9.89 18.13
N ASP A 255 -4.77 -11.11 18.62
CA ASP A 255 -4.54 -12.28 17.77
C ASP A 255 -5.88 -12.91 17.37
N ILE A 256 -6.09 -13.09 16.07
CA ILE A 256 -7.32 -13.65 15.50
C ILE A 256 -6.96 -14.87 14.64
N ASP A 257 -7.55 -16.02 14.96
CA ASP A 257 -7.55 -17.20 14.09
C ASP A 257 -8.51 -16.99 12.94
N ILE A 258 -8.00 -16.95 11.71
CA ILE A 258 -8.78 -16.69 10.50
C ILE A 258 -9.50 -17.97 10.09
N THR A 259 -10.83 -17.93 10.10
CA THR A 259 -11.66 -19.10 9.82
C THR A 259 -12.23 -19.14 8.41
N LYS A 260 -12.38 -17.97 7.76
CA LYS A 260 -12.95 -17.89 6.40
C LYS A 260 -12.49 -16.64 5.67
N ALA A 261 -12.28 -16.78 4.35
CA ALA A 261 -11.98 -15.70 3.44
C ALA A 261 -13.18 -15.39 2.53
N TYR A 262 -13.36 -14.11 2.24
CA TYR A 262 -14.28 -13.55 1.26
C TYR A 262 -13.52 -12.61 0.34
N GLN A 263 -14.14 -12.16 -0.75
CA GLN A 263 -13.50 -11.29 -1.73
C GLN A 263 -12.81 -10.05 -1.10
N ARG A 264 -13.42 -9.42 -0.10
CA ARG A 264 -12.92 -8.16 0.48
C ARG A 264 -12.83 -8.17 2.01
N SER A 265 -12.97 -9.31 2.64
CA SER A 265 -12.91 -9.43 4.10
C SER A 265 -12.61 -10.85 4.52
N LEU A 266 -12.18 -10.98 5.74
CA LEU A 266 -11.97 -12.24 6.44
C LEU A 266 -12.97 -12.34 7.59
N THR A 267 -13.18 -13.54 8.08
CA THR A 267 -13.83 -13.80 9.36
C THR A 267 -12.89 -14.62 10.23
N GLY A 268 -12.86 -14.35 11.51
CA GLY A 268 -12.00 -15.07 12.44
C GLY A 268 -12.60 -15.18 13.84
N LYS A 269 -11.84 -15.83 14.73
CA LYS A 269 -12.13 -15.94 16.14
C LYS A 269 -10.99 -15.34 16.93
N ILE A 270 -11.30 -14.43 17.86
CA ILE A 270 -10.30 -13.87 18.74
C ILE A 270 -9.75 -14.99 19.63
N LEU A 271 -8.44 -15.05 19.75
CA LEU A 271 -7.77 -15.92 20.71
C LEU A 271 -7.79 -15.21 22.07
N ASN A 272 -8.28 -15.89 23.09
CA ASN A 272 -8.25 -15.35 24.44
C ASN A 272 -6.79 -15.11 24.85
N SER A 273 -6.47 -13.87 25.14
CA SER A 273 -5.22 -13.45 25.80
C SER A 273 -5.35 -13.60 27.31
#